data_3951ccd973e0834ee8d183d1d9bcbef2
#
_entry.id   3951ccd973e0834ee8d183d1d9bcbef2
#
_cell.length_a   1.000
_cell.length_b   1.000
_cell.length_c   1.000
_cell.angle_alpha   90.00
_cell.angle_beta   90.00
_cell.angle_gamma   90.00
#
_symmetry.space_group_name_H-M   'P 1'
#
loop_
_entity.id
_entity.type
_entity.pdbx_description
1 polymer ?
#
loop_
_entity_poly.entity_id
_entity_poly.type
_entity_poly.pdbx_seq_one_letter_code
_entity_poly.pdbx_strand_id
1 'polypeptide(L)'
;DDLEKDGFSDNPLFHTFVAEVDNKVVGIALYYYRYSTWKGKTIHLEDLIVKESMRGTGCGSALYKEIIKQGKADKVRRIEWNVLDWNKPAIDFYKKSGAKVFDDWLVAQMDEKGIDNFLIDNNENI
;
A
#
# COMPACT_ATOMS: atom_id res chain seq x y z
N ASP A 1 -1.85 20.35 -4.80
CA ASP A 1 -2.43 19.20 -5.47
C ASP A 1 -3.05 18.25 -4.45
N ASP A 2 -3.73 17.22 -4.92
CA ASP A 2 -4.43 16.28 -4.05
C ASP A 2 -3.46 15.51 -3.16
N LEU A 3 -2.32 15.11 -3.68
CA LEU A 3 -1.32 14.37 -2.92
C LEU A 3 -0.82 15.17 -1.72
N GLU A 4 -0.47 16.42 -1.95
CA GLU A 4 0.01 17.30 -0.90
C GLU A 4 -1.05 17.56 0.16
N LYS A 5 -2.27 17.87 -0.27
CA LYS A 5 -3.40 18.12 0.62
C LYS A 5 -3.75 16.90 1.44
N ASP A 6 -3.79 15.72 0.82
CA ASP A 6 -4.23 14.50 1.48
C ASP A 6 -3.17 13.89 2.38
N GLY A 7 -1.89 14.09 2.07
CA GLY A 7 -0.79 13.44 2.80
C GLY A 7 -0.11 14.29 3.84
N PHE A 8 -0.17 15.62 3.69
CA PHE A 8 0.64 16.54 4.50
C PHE A 8 -0.17 17.60 5.24
N SER A 9 -1.45 17.36 5.40
CA SER A 9 -2.34 18.21 6.20
C SER A 9 -2.39 17.71 7.65
N ASP A 10 -3.20 18.38 8.49
CA ASP A 10 -3.38 18.01 9.89
C ASP A 10 -3.99 16.62 10.09
N ASN A 11 -4.78 16.16 9.12
CA ASN A 11 -5.39 14.82 9.13
C ASN A 11 -4.94 14.06 7.89
N PRO A 12 -3.69 13.59 7.83
CA PRO A 12 -3.20 12.94 6.63
C PRO A 12 -3.93 11.62 6.36
N LEU A 13 -4.22 11.37 5.08
CA LEU A 13 -4.85 10.13 4.65
C LEU A 13 -3.83 9.02 4.41
N PHE A 14 -2.54 9.37 4.34
CA PHE A 14 -1.48 8.39 4.15
C PHE A 14 -0.18 8.86 4.80
N HIS A 15 0.75 7.93 4.94
CA HIS A 15 2.09 8.17 5.48
C HIS A 15 3.13 7.60 4.54
N THR A 16 4.35 8.13 4.60
CA THR A 16 5.43 7.67 3.74
C THR A 16 6.73 7.46 4.51
N PHE A 17 7.50 6.48 4.03
CA PHE A 17 8.92 6.40 4.29
C PHE A 17 9.64 6.67 2.98
N VAL A 18 10.75 7.37 3.02
CA VAL A 18 11.58 7.61 1.85
C VAL A 18 12.97 7.07 2.08
N ALA A 19 13.60 6.60 1.01
CA ALA A 19 14.99 6.24 0.99
C ALA A 19 15.77 7.33 0.27
N GLU A 20 16.82 7.84 0.89
CA GLU A 20 17.65 8.89 0.32
C GLU A 20 19.08 8.40 0.14
N VAL A 21 19.68 8.76 -0.98
CA VAL A 21 21.10 8.55 -1.27
C VAL A 21 21.63 9.87 -1.82
N ASP A 22 22.70 10.39 -1.23
CA ASP A 22 23.31 11.67 -1.61
C ASP A 22 22.29 12.80 -1.67
N ASN A 23 21.42 12.88 -0.65
CA ASN A 23 20.36 13.89 -0.51
C ASN A 23 19.28 13.83 -1.61
N LYS A 24 19.18 12.71 -2.32
CA LYS A 24 18.15 12.50 -3.33
C LYS A 24 17.25 11.35 -2.91
N VAL A 25 15.96 11.53 -3.08
CA VAL A 25 14.98 10.46 -2.83
C VAL A 25 15.09 9.44 -3.96
N VAL A 26 15.37 8.19 -3.60
CA VAL A 26 15.53 7.09 -4.54
C VAL A 26 14.49 5.99 -4.37
N GLY A 27 13.71 6.06 -3.32
CA GLY A 27 12.64 5.09 -3.09
C GLY A 27 11.60 5.64 -2.12
N ILE A 28 10.40 5.08 -2.17
CA ILE A 28 9.30 5.49 -1.31
C ILE A 28 8.45 4.28 -0.97
N ALA A 29 7.96 4.25 0.26
CA ALA A 29 6.90 3.37 0.71
C ALA A 29 5.75 4.24 1.21
N LEU A 30 4.59 4.08 0.62
CA LEU A 30 3.39 4.84 0.99
C LEU A 30 2.37 3.90 1.56
N TYR A 31 1.86 4.21 2.75
CA TYR A 31 0.92 3.34 3.44
C TYR A 31 -0.15 4.15 4.16
N TYR A 32 -1.23 3.47 4.52
CA TYR A 32 -2.28 4.04 5.34
C TYR A 32 -2.91 2.95 6.19
N TYR A 33 -3.67 3.36 7.19
CA TYR A 33 -4.32 2.43 8.10
C TYR A 33 -5.69 2.05 7.57
N ARG A 34 -5.99 0.76 7.67
CA ARG A 34 -7.30 0.20 7.35
C ARG A 34 -7.83 -0.50 8.59
N TYR A 35 -9.09 -0.78 8.60
CA TYR A 35 -9.71 -1.53 9.69
C TYR A 35 -10.33 -2.80 9.15
N SER A 36 -9.98 -3.93 9.76
CA SER A 36 -10.59 -5.22 9.49
C SER A 36 -11.51 -5.56 10.66
N THR A 37 -12.77 -5.87 10.39
CA THR A 37 -13.68 -6.30 11.44
C THR A 37 -13.28 -7.63 12.05
N TRP A 38 -12.46 -8.40 11.33
CA TRP A 38 -11.95 -9.69 11.81
C TRP A 38 -10.64 -9.53 12.59
N LYS A 39 -9.74 -8.66 12.13
CA LYS A 39 -8.40 -8.51 12.68
C LYS A 39 -8.20 -7.26 13.51
N GLY A 40 -8.94 -6.19 13.23
CA GLY A 40 -8.74 -4.89 13.88
C GLY A 40 -7.91 -3.96 13.01
N LYS A 41 -7.14 -3.09 13.65
CA LYS A 41 -6.30 -2.12 12.95
C LYS A 41 -5.26 -2.82 12.08
N THR A 42 -5.17 -2.42 10.81
CA THR A 42 -4.23 -2.98 9.84
C THR A 42 -3.51 -1.85 9.11
N ILE A 43 -2.35 -2.16 8.54
CA ILE A 43 -1.66 -1.27 7.60
C ILE A 43 -1.89 -1.80 6.19
N HIS A 44 -2.25 -0.90 5.28
CA HIS A 44 -2.24 -1.19 3.85
C HIS A 44 -1.07 -0.46 3.20
N LEU A 45 -0.16 -1.22 2.62
CA LEU A 45 0.97 -0.67 1.86
C LEU A 45 0.51 -0.47 0.42
N GLU A 46 0.32 0.79 0.05
CA GLU A 46 -0.18 1.16 -1.27
C GLU A 46 0.91 1.08 -2.32
N ASP A 47 2.07 1.68 -2.04
CA ASP A 47 3.17 1.76 -2.99
C ASP A 47 4.49 1.43 -2.32
N LEU A 48 5.32 0.67 -3.02
CA LEU A 48 6.70 0.41 -2.68
C LEU A 48 7.49 0.55 -3.97
N ILE A 49 8.10 1.71 -4.17
CA ILE A 49 8.71 2.08 -5.45
C ILE A 49 10.17 2.46 -5.21
N VAL A 50 11.07 1.93 -6.04
CA VAL A 50 12.49 2.22 -6.01
C VAL A 50 12.93 2.62 -7.40
N LYS A 51 13.75 3.66 -7.51
CA LYS A 51 14.31 4.05 -8.80
C LYS A 51 15.03 2.86 -9.44
N GLU A 52 14.89 2.74 -10.76
CA GLU A 52 15.48 1.64 -11.51
C GLU A 52 16.99 1.51 -11.25
N SER A 53 17.71 2.65 -11.18
CA SER A 53 19.15 2.66 -10.90
C SER A 53 19.51 2.11 -9.53
N MET A 54 18.57 2.03 -8.62
CA MET A 54 18.79 1.55 -7.25
C MET A 54 18.24 0.16 -7.00
N ARG A 55 17.71 -0.50 -8.01
CA ARG A 55 17.22 -1.88 -7.88
C ARG A 55 18.40 -2.81 -7.65
N GLY A 56 18.17 -3.82 -6.81
CA GLY A 56 19.23 -4.76 -6.45
C GLY A 56 20.21 -4.26 -5.41
N THR A 57 20.00 -3.06 -4.85
CA THR A 57 20.88 -2.48 -3.82
C THR A 57 20.39 -2.73 -2.40
N GLY A 58 19.23 -3.35 -2.24
CA GLY A 58 18.61 -3.55 -0.92
C GLY A 58 17.70 -2.41 -0.48
N CYS A 59 17.51 -1.39 -1.30
CA CYS A 59 16.68 -0.24 -0.99
C CYS A 59 15.21 -0.64 -0.77
N GLY A 60 14.65 -1.46 -1.65
CA GLY A 60 13.27 -1.94 -1.52
C GLY A 60 13.08 -2.78 -0.27
N SER A 61 14.04 -3.66 0.03
CA SER A 61 13.98 -4.48 1.24
C SER A 61 14.06 -3.62 2.51
N ALA A 62 14.86 -2.56 2.48
CA ALA A 62 14.97 -1.64 3.62
C ALA A 62 13.66 -0.90 3.87
N LEU A 63 13.01 -0.42 2.81
CA LEU A 63 11.70 0.24 2.90
C LEU A 63 10.63 -0.73 3.41
N TYR A 64 10.62 -1.93 2.88
CA TYR A 64 9.71 -3.00 3.31
C TYR A 64 9.88 -3.28 4.81
N LYS A 65 11.12 -3.38 5.26
CA LYS A 65 11.43 -3.61 6.67
C LYS A 65 10.91 -2.48 7.55
N GLU A 66 11.01 -1.22 7.10
CA GLU A 66 10.49 -0.09 7.87
C GLU A 66 8.97 -0.16 8.03
N ILE A 67 8.24 -0.61 7.01
CA ILE A 67 6.79 -0.83 7.11
C ILE A 67 6.48 -1.87 8.17
N ILE A 68 7.22 -2.97 8.18
CA ILE A 68 7.01 -4.05 9.15
C ILE A 68 7.32 -3.57 10.58
N LYS A 69 8.39 -2.80 10.73
CA LYS A 69 8.75 -2.21 12.03
C LYS A 69 7.65 -1.26 12.52
N GLN A 70 7.11 -0.45 11.61
CA GLN A 70 6.01 0.45 11.94
C GLN A 70 4.77 -0.32 12.38
N GLY A 71 4.45 -1.40 11.68
CA GLY A 71 3.33 -2.26 12.05
C GLY A 71 3.49 -2.86 13.44
N LYS A 72 4.69 -3.30 13.77
CA LYS A 72 4.98 -3.82 15.10
C LYS A 72 4.84 -2.73 16.18
N ALA A 73 5.39 -1.54 15.93
CA ALA A 73 5.30 -0.42 16.86
C ALA A 73 3.86 -0.01 17.11
N ASP A 74 3.03 0.00 16.07
CA ASP A 74 1.62 0.37 16.15
C ASP A 74 0.72 -0.77 16.62
N LYS A 75 1.29 -1.96 16.81
CA LYS A 75 0.56 -3.16 17.23
C LYS A 75 -0.58 -3.51 16.27
N VAL A 76 -0.35 -3.30 14.97
CA VAL A 76 -1.35 -3.70 13.98
C VAL A 76 -1.49 -5.22 13.95
N ARG A 77 -2.67 -5.68 13.58
CA ARG A 77 -2.97 -7.10 13.54
C ARG A 77 -2.65 -7.73 12.19
N ARG A 78 -2.38 -6.91 11.18
CA ARG A 78 -2.05 -7.36 9.83
C ARG A 78 -1.43 -6.21 9.04
N ILE A 79 -0.52 -6.56 8.13
CA ILE A 79 -0.04 -5.65 7.08
C ILE A 79 -0.40 -6.33 5.77
N GLU A 80 -0.97 -5.57 4.84
CA GLU A 80 -1.45 -6.12 3.58
C GLU A 80 -1.07 -5.23 2.42
N TRP A 81 -0.97 -5.81 1.25
CA TRP A 81 -0.72 -5.11 -0.01
C TRP A 81 -1.15 -6.01 -1.17
N ASN A 82 -1.25 -5.40 -2.34
CA ASN A 82 -1.58 -6.13 -3.56
C ASN A 82 -0.32 -6.40 -4.36
N VAL A 83 -0.29 -7.51 -5.06
CA VAL A 83 0.79 -7.86 -5.98
C VAL A 83 0.13 -8.40 -7.26
N LEU A 84 0.69 -8.01 -8.40
CA LEU A 84 0.19 -8.52 -9.69
C LEU A 84 0.47 -10.02 -9.79
N ASP A 85 -0.49 -10.76 -10.27
CA ASP A 85 -0.47 -12.23 -10.27
C ASP A 85 0.68 -12.81 -11.11
N TRP A 86 1.18 -12.04 -12.09
CA TRP A 86 2.30 -12.45 -12.94
C TRP A 86 3.67 -12.09 -12.36
N ASN A 87 3.72 -11.31 -11.29
CA ASN A 87 4.99 -10.80 -10.73
C ASN A 87 5.61 -11.85 -9.80
N LYS A 88 6.09 -12.92 -10.40
CA LYS A 88 6.63 -14.04 -9.65
C LYS A 88 7.81 -13.68 -8.74
N PRO A 89 8.80 -12.88 -9.17
CA PRO A 89 9.89 -12.51 -8.26
C PRO A 89 9.41 -11.80 -7.00
N ALA A 90 8.45 -10.89 -7.11
CA ALA A 90 7.88 -10.21 -5.95
C ALA A 90 7.11 -11.17 -5.05
N ILE A 91 6.28 -12.04 -5.65
CA ILE A 91 5.52 -13.04 -4.90
C ILE A 91 6.47 -13.95 -4.11
N ASP A 92 7.54 -14.43 -4.74
CA ASP A 92 8.53 -15.28 -4.08
C ASP A 92 9.22 -14.55 -2.93
N PHE A 93 9.58 -13.29 -3.13
CA PHE A 93 10.17 -12.46 -2.08
C PHE A 93 9.21 -12.32 -0.88
N TYR A 94 7.94 -12.01 -1.14
CA TYR A 94 6.97 -11.85 -0.07
C TYR A 94 6.76 -13.15 0.70
N LYS A 95 6.64 -14.27 0.00
CA LYS A 95 6.50 -15.58 0.65
C LYS A 95 7.70 -15.92 1.52
N LYS A 96 8.91 -15.65 1.03
CA LYS A 96 10.12 -15.88 1.83
C LYS A 96 10.16 -15.01 3.06
N SER A 97 9.59 -13.82 3.00
CA SER A 97 9.55 -12.91 4.15
C SER A 97 8.53 -13.32 5.21
N GLY A 98 7.70 -14.33 4.93
CA GLY A 98 6.69 -14.81 5.85
C GLY A 98 5.26 -14.38 5.51
N ALA A 99 5.07 -13.66 4.42
CA ALA A 99 3.74 -13.27 3.98
C ALA A 99 3.03 -14.44 3.27
N LYS A 100 1.71 -14.40 3.31
CA LYS A 100 0.86 -15.33 2.55
C LYS A 100 0.29 -14.57 1.37
N VAL A 101 0.31 -15.21 0.20
CA VAL A 101 -0.25 -14.62 -1.02
C VAL A 101 -1.50 -15.40 -1.40
N PHE A 102 -2.62 -14.72 -1.47
CA PHE A 102 -3.92 -15.34 -1.77
C PHE A 102 -4.28 -15.10 -3.22
N ASP A 103 -4.83 -16.11 -3.87
CA ASP A 103 -5.26 -16.04 -5.26
C ASP A 103 -6.78 -16.22 -5.43
N ASP A 104 -7.49 -16.29 -4.31
CA ASP A 104 -8.95 -16.52 -4.29
C ASP A 104 -9.76 -15.25 -3.97
N TRP A 105 -9.09 -14.10 -3.89
CA TRP A 105 -9.74 -12.80 -3.72
C TRP A 105 -9.66 -12.00 -5.01
N LEU A 106 -10.78 -11.42 -5.39
CA LEU A 106 -10.84 -10.55 -6.56
C LEU A 106 -10.99 -9.11 -6.11
N VAL A 107 -10.33 -8.20 -6.81
CA VAL A 107 -10.47 -6.76 -6.56
C VAL A 107 -11.68 -6.24 -7.32
N ALA A 108 -12.59 -5.57 -6.60
CA ALA A 108 -13.72 -4.88 -7.20
C ALA A 108 -13.54 -3.39 -6.99
N GLN A 109 -13.71 -2.61 -8.04
CA GLN A 109 -13.51 -1.16 -8.00
C GLN A 109 -14.59 -0.48 -8.80
N MET A 110 -14.92 0.74 -8.38
CA MET A 110 -15.83 1.59 -9.11
C MET A 110 -15.19 2.98 -9.15
N ASP A 111 -14.94 3.49 -10.33
CA ASP A 111 -14.33 4.81 -10.50
C ASP A 111 -15.38 5.93 -10.37
N GLU A 112 -14.94 7.18 -10.48
CA GLU A 112 -15.82 8.35 -10.36
C GLU A 112 -17.01 8.28 -11.31
N LYS A 113 -16.75 7.90 -12.55
CA LYS A 113 -17.79 7.80 -13.57
C LYS A 113 -18.78 6.68 -13.24
N GLY A 114 -18.28 5.56 -12.75
CA GLY A 114 -19.13 4.46 -12.31
C GLY A 114 -20.03 4.86 -11.13
N ILE A 115 -19.48 5.60 -10.19
CA ILE A 115 -20.23 6.12 -9.04
C ILE A 115 -21.37 7.02 -9.52
N ASP A 116 -21.05 7.99 -10.36
CA ASP A 116 -22.03 8.94 -10.88
C ASP A 116 -23.11 8.23 -11.70
N ASN A 117 -22.72 7.35 -12.59
CA ASN A 117 -23.65 6.62 -13.44
C ASN A 117 -24.60 5.74 -12.64
N PHE A 118 -24.09 5.08 -11.60
CA PHE A 118 -24.94 4.27 -10.74
C PHE A 118 -26.04 5.10 -10.07
N LEU A 119 -25.68 6.27 -9.55
CA LEU A 119 -26.63 7.15 -8.87
C LEU A 119 -27.65 7.75 -9.82
N ILE A 120 -27.26 8.04 -11.07
CA ILE A 120 -28.18 8.53 -12.09
C ILE A 120 -29.17 7.44 -12.51
N ASP A 121 -28.67 6.22 -12.78
CA ASP A 121 -29.46 5.13 -13.33
C ASP A 121 -30.25 4.36 -12.25
N ASN A 122 -29.75 4.35 -11.01
CA ASN A 122 -30.28 3.54 -9.92
C ASN A 122 -30.44 4.35 -8.64
N ASN A 123 -30.97 5.55 -8.76
CA ASN A 123 -31.06 6.47 -7.61
C ASN A 123 -32.02 6.05 -6.51
N GLU A 124 -32.74 4.97 -6.69
CA GLU A 124 -33.79 4.57 -5.75
C GLU A 124 -33.39 3.46 -4.82
N ASN A 125 -32.42 2.66 -5.20
CA ASN A 125 -32.31 1.38 -4.53
C ASN A 125 -30.98 0.75 -4.51
N ILE A 126 -30.66 0.40 -3.35
CA ILE A 126 -29.95 -0.82 -3.10
C ILE A 126 -30.68 -1.55 -2.00
#